data_e991c520f1141d43ae94a7a2e4f4e5e6
#
_entry.id   e991c520f1141d43ae94a7a2e4f4e5e6
#
_cell.length_a   1.000
_cell.length_b   1.000
_cell.length_c   1.000
_cell.angle_alpha   90.00
_cell.angle_beta   90.00
_cell.angle_gamma   90.00
#
_symmetry.space_group_name_H-M   'P 1'
#
loop_
_entity.id
_entity.type
_entity.pdbx_description
1 polymer ?
#
loop_
_entity_poly.entity_id
_entity_poly.type
_entity_poly.pdbx_seq_one_letter_code
_entity_poly.pdbx_strand_id
1 'polypeptide(L)'
;MNPKEIYSPQFKQYETSFLQWLQTLGYSQTTITTRKRNIKEFLLYLERSHINTIEQITSYKAMRFVRYLKRRENKQSGSSLMNASINVGISTVNKFIEYLGQSRDIKPSITSLKYIQQYHRPINILTLKEISTLYETTFYESHNPREGTRAIHKAVSQRDRAMLGIYYGCGLRKSEGINLSVKDILTERKLIFVRKGKGCKERYVPITEGNLHYITDYLQNAREYLLSKAYGNTEAFFISMHGTACSAEALSARLDKLVERSDNSILQSKKPTLHTLRHSIATHLLGQGMDIEMIQQFLGHVSLETTQIYTQILNEI
;
A
#
# COMPACT_ATOMS: atom_id res chain seq x y z
N MET A 1 -31.66 14.60 -11.55
CA MET A 1 -30.77 13.63 -12.25
C MET A 1 -29.49 13.48 -11.47
N ASN A 2 -29.08 12.25 -11.16
CA ASN A 2 -27.85 12.01 -10.39
C ASN A 2 -26.62 12.26 -11.28
N PRO A 3 -25.79 13.29 -11.05
CA PRO A 3 -24.71 13.69 -11.95
C PRO A 3 -23.54 12.70 -12.03
N LYS A 4 -23.70 11.52 -11.44
CA LYS A 4 -22.65 10.47 -11.34
C LYS A 4 -22.89 9.27 -12.25
N GLU A 5 -23.97 9.21 -13.02
CA GLU A 5 -24.26 8.08 -13.90
C GLU A 5 -23.84 8.38 -15.34
N ILE A 6 -23.31 7.37 -16.01
CA ILE A 6 -23.06 7.39 -17.45
C ILE A 6 -24.39 7.08 -18.14
N TYR A 7 -24.84 7.98 -19.03
CA TYR A 7 -26.13 7.84 -19.73
C TYR A 7 -26.00 7.15 -21.06
N SER A 8 -24.88 7.31 -21.78
CA SER A 8 -24.66 6.67 -23.08
C SER A 8 -24.68 5.14 -22.95
N PRO A 9 -25.60 4.42 -23.59
CA PRO A 9 -25.64 2.96 -23.59
C PRO A 9 -24.33 2.36 -24.10
N GLN A 10 -23.73 2.97 -25.12
CA GLN A 10 -22.47 2.54 -25.70
C GLN A 10 -21.33 2.65 -24.67
N PHE A 11 -21.21 3.75 -23.95
CA PHE A 11 -20.19 3.93 -22.92
C PHE A 11 -20.35 2.96 -21.75
N LYS A 12 -21.58 2.66 -21.34
CA LYS A 12 -21.86 1.64 -20.32
C LYS A 12 -21.40 0.24 -20.77
N GLN A 13 -21.67 -0.10 -22.01
CA GLN A 13 -21.25 -1.36 -22.60
C GLN A 13 -19.70 -1.46 -22.63
N TYR A 14 -19.01 -0.42 -23.11
CA TYR A 14 -17.56 -0.40 -23.16
C TYR A 14 -16.90 -0.39 -21.78
N GLU A 15 -17.47 0.33 -20.80
CA GLU A 15 -16.99 0.26 -19.41
C GLU A 15 -17.04 -1.19 -18.91
N THR A 16 -18.18 -1.86 -19.08
CA THR A 16 -18.39 -3.23 -18.60
C THR A 16 -17.44 -4.21 -19.29
N SER A 17 -17.38 -4.19 -20.61
CA SER A 17 -16.52 -5.09 -21.40
C SER A 17 -15.02 -4.84 -21.14
N PHE A 18 -14.61 -3.58 -20.96
CA PHE A 18 -13.24 -3.24 -20.57
C PHE A 18 -12.86 -3.82 -19.19
N LEU A 19 -13.75 -3.74 -18.22
CA LEU A 19 -13.49 -4.30 -16.90
C LEU A 19 -13.43 -5.83 -16.94
N GLN A 20 -14.28 -6.48 -17.72
CA GLN A 20 -14.21 -7.92 -17.97
C GLN A 20 -12.89 -8.31 -18.65
N TRP A 21 -12.47 -7.57 -19.68
CA TRP A 21 -11.20 -7.79 -20.34
C TRP A 21 -10.00 -7.66 -19.38
N LEU A 22 -10.02 -6.70 -18.44
CA LEU A 22 -9.00 -6.60 -17.41
C LEU A 22 -8.99 -7.83 -16.48
N GLN A 23 -10.16 -8.42 -16.21
CA GLN A 23 -10.25 -9.67 -15.42
C GLN A 23 -9.61 -10.83 -16.16
N THR A 24 -9.87 -10.99 -17.48
CA THR A 24 -9.26 -12.06 -18.30
C THR A 24 -7.73 -11.90 -18.37
N LEU A 25 -7.21 -10.68 -18.31
CA LEU A 25 -5.77 -10.39 -18.23
C LEU A 25 -5.18 -10.61 -16.82
N GLY A 26 -5.96 -11.09 -15.85
CA GLY A 26 -5.47 -11.41 -14.51
C GLY A 26 -5.16 -10.19 -13.62
N TYR A 27 -5.73 -9.00 -13.94
CA TYR A 27 -5.57 -7.84 -13.05
C TYR A 27 -6.24 -8.06 -11.69
N SER A 28 -5.63 -7.56 -10.60
CA SER A 28 -6.22 -7.69 -9.26
C SER A 28 -7.50 -6.88 -9.12
N GLN A 29 -8.36 -7.30 -8.20
CA GLN A 29 -9.59 -6.60 -7.88
C GLN A 29 -9.34 -5.13 -7.48
N THR A 30 -8.31 -4.84 -6.72
CA THR A 30 -7.91 -3.46 -6.36
C THR A 30 -7.53 -2.63 -7.58
N THR A 31 -6.79 -3.20 -8.53
CA THR A 31 -6.45 -2.52 -9.79
C THR A 31 -7.70 -2.28 -10.63
N ILE A 32 -8.58 -3.29 -10.76
CA ILE A 32 -9.83 -3.18 -11.50
C ILE A 32 -10.73 -2.10 -10.89
N THR A 33 -10.87 -2.08 -9.56
CA THR A 33 -11.65 -1.04 -8.84
C THR A 33 -11.08 0.36 -9.11
N THR A 34 -9.76 0.52 -9.08
CA THR A 34 -9.11 1.80 -9.39
C THR A 34 -9.34 2.20 -10.84
N ARG A 35 -9.16 1.27 -11.78
CA ARG A 35 -9.39 1.52 -13.21
C ARG A 35 -10.87 1.79 -13.51
N LYS A 36 -11.80 1.10 -12.86
CA LYS A 36 -13.25 1.37 -12.94
C LYS A 36 -13.56 2.82 -12.60
N ARG A 37 -13.04 3.31 -11.47
CA ARG A 37 -13.24 4.70 -11.06
C ARG A 37 -12.69 5.69 -12.10
N ASN A 38 -11.50 5.44 -12.60
CA ASN A 38 -10.82 6.34 -13.54
C ASN A 38 -11.44 6.31 -14.94
N ILE A 39 -11.84 5.14 -15.45
CA ILE A 39 -12.52 5.05 -16.74
C ILE A 39 -13.91 5.69 -16.69
N LYS A 40 -14.66 5.46 -15.62
CA LYS A 40 -15.94 6.12 -15.39
C LYS A 40 -15.80 7.65 -15.40
N GLU A 41 -14.76 8.19 -14.76
CA GLU A 41 -14.48 9.63 -14.76
C GLU A 41 -14.18 10.14 -16.18
N PHE A 42 -13.40 9.39 -16.95
CA PHE A 42 -13.10 9.74 -18.35
C PHE A 42 -14.36 9.75 -19.23
N LEU A 43 -15.17 8.72 -19.18
CA LEU A 43 -16.39 8.60 -19.97
C LEU A 43 -17.41 9.69 -19.60
N LEU A 44 -17.59 9.98 -18.31
CA LEU A 44 -18.43 11.10 -17.86
C LEU A 44 -17.90 12.46 -18.33
N TYR A 45 -16.58 12.65 -18.37
CA TYR A 45 -15.98 13.87 -18.93
C TYR A 45 -16.30 14.01 -20.42
N LEU A 46 -16.24 12.92 -21.19
CA LEU A 46 -16.57 12.90 -22.61
C LEU A 46 -18.05 13.27 -22.84
N GLU A 47 -18.96 12.67 -22.10
CA GLU A 47 -20.41 12.98 -22.19
C GLU A 47 -20.69 14.46 -21.90
N ARG A 48 -20.08 15.02 -20.86
CA ARG A 48 -20.19 16.46 -20.55
C ARG A 48 -19.61 17.35 -21.65
N SER A 49 -18.77 16.81 -22.49
CA SER A 49 -18.20 17.46 -23.68
C SER A 49 -18.98 17.15 -24.95
N HIS A 50 -20.23 16.63 -24.82
CA HIS A 50 -21.11 16.22 -25.92
C HIS A 50 -20.48 15.16 -26.84
N ILE A 51 -19.71 14.24 -26.26
CA ILE A 51 -19.11 13.09 -26.93
C ILE A 51 -19.79 11.85 -26.37
N ASN A 52 -20.59 11.20 -27.18
CA ASN A 52 -21.45 10.10 -26.71
C ASN A 52 -21.09 8.75 -27.33
N THR A 53 -20.16 8.74 -28.30
CA THR A 53 -19.71 7.50 -28.98
C THR A 53 -18.19 7.42 -29.04
N ILE A 54 -17.66 6.19 -29.17
CA ILE A 54 -16.20 5.92 -29.18
C ILE A 54 -15.54 6.54 -30.42
N GLU A 55 -16.20 6.52 -31.57
CA GLU A 55 -15.71 7.04 -32.84
C GLU A 55 -15.44 8.55 -32.78
N GLN A 56 -16.15 9.26 -31.93
CA GLN A 56 -15.97 10.69 -31.71
C GLN A 56 -14.73 11.04 -30.86
N ILE A 57 -14.11 10.04 -30.20
CA ILE A 57 -12.98 10.28 -29.32
C ILE A 57 -11.72 10.45 -30.18
N THR A 58 -11.09 11.61 -30.08
CA THR A 58 -9.84 11.94 -30.76
C THR A 58 -8.71 12.13 -29.73
N SER A 59 -7.46 12.03 -30.18
CA SER A 59 -6.29 12.31 -29.33
C SER A 59 -6.37 13.70 -28.67
N TYR A 60 -6.87 14.70 -29.38
CA TYR A 60 -7.08 16.06 -28.83
C TYR A 60 -8.07 16.07 -27.66
N LYS A 61 -9.19 15.36 -27.80
CA LYS A 61 -10.22 15.27 -26.75
C LYS A 61 -9.70 14.51 -25.53
N ALA A 62 -8.93 13.44 -25.73
CA ALA A 62 -8.27 12.71 -24.65
C ALA A 62 -7.20 13.55 -23.93
N MET A 63 -6.43 14.38 -24.66
CA MET A 63 -5.50 15.33 -24.04
C MET A 63 -6.23 16.43 -23.23
N ARG A 64 -7.41 16.86 -23.65
CA ARG A 64 -8.21 17.82 -22.86
C ARG A 64 -8.64 17.22 -21.53
N PHE A 65 -8.91 15.92 -21.46
CA PHE A 65 -9.17 15.22 -20.19
C PHE A 65 -7.97 15.29 -19.25
N VAL A 66 -6.74 15.14 -19.75
CA VAL A 66 -5.53 15.31 -18.91
C VAL A 66 -5.46 16.74 -18.34
N ARG A 67 -5.80 17.75 -19.12
CA ARG A 67 -5.89 19.15 -18.62
C ARG A 67 -6.98 19.31 -17.57
N TYR A 68 -8.11 18.66 -17.75
CA TYR A 68 -9.18 18.62 -16.74
C TYR A 68 -8.67 18.00 -15.43
N LEU A 69 -7.98 16.84 -15.48
CA LEU A 69 -7.41 16.21 -14.28
C LEU A 69 -6.41 17.12 -13.55
N LYS A 70 -5.60 17.91 -14.27
CA LYS A 70 -4.64 18.87 -13.67
C LYS A 70 -5.33 19.99 -12.91
N ARG A 71 -6.54 20.39 -13.34
CA ARG A 71 -7.30 21.51 -12.73
C ARG A 71 -8.30 21.04 -11.68
N ARG A 72 -8.61 19.75 -11.68
CA ARG A 72 -9.60 19.17 -10.78
C ARG A 72 -9.05 19.10 -9.35
N GLU A 73 -9.83 19.59 -8.42
CA GLU A 73 -9.53 19.44 -6.99
C GLU A 73 -9.69 17.99 -6.53
N ASN A 74 -8.85 17.61 -5.62
CA ASN A 74 -8.99 16.34 -4.90
C ASN A 74 -10.12 16.47 -3.88
N LYS A 75 -11.14 15.62 -3.99
CA LYS A 75 -12.32 15.64 -3.13
C LYS A 75 -12.03 15.43 -1.63
N GLN A 76 -10.89 14.83 -1.30
CA GLN A 76 -10.52 14.55 0.10
C GLN A 76 -9.68 15.67 0.72
N SER A 77 -8.81 16.33 -0.06
CA SER A 77 -7.86 17.34 0.45
C SER A 77 -8.14 18.75 -0.01
N GLY A 78 -9.09 18.97 -0.94
CA GLY A 78 -9.36 20.28 -1.54
C GLY A 78 -8.20 20.83 -2.40
N SER A 79 -7.06 20.14 -2.47
CA SER A 79 -5.89 20.54 -3.25
C SER A 79 -5.93 19.97 -4.67
N SER A 80 -5.06 20.45 -5.57
CA SER A 80 -4.89 19.85 -6.89
C SER A 80 -4.42 18.39 -6.80
N LEU A 81 -4.73 17.59 -7.83
CA LEU A 81 -4.25 16.22 -7.91
C LEU A 81 -2.73 16.17 -8.08
N MET A 82 -2.08 15.25 -7.39
CA MET A 82 -0.66 14.95 -7.62
C MET A 82 -0.44 14.33 -9.00
N ASN A 83 0.71 14.62 -9.63
CA ASN A 83 1.09 14.05 -10.93
C ASN A 83 1.01 12.52 -10.95
N ALA A 84 1.37 11.84 -9.85
CA ALA A 84 1.22 10.39 -9.71
C ALA A 84 -0.24 9.94 -9.91
N SER A 85 -1.21 10.62 -9.28
CA SER A 85 -2.63 10.30 -9.41
C SER A 85 -3.16 10.58 -10.83
N ILE A 86 -2.69 11.65 -11.45
CA ILE A 86 -3.02 11.97 -12.85
C ILE A 86 -2.48 10.88 -13.78
N ASN A 87 -1.24 10.42 -13.56
CA ASN A 87 -0.62 9.35 -14.34
C ASN A 87 -1.36 8.00 -14.20
N VAL A 88 -1.96 7.71 -13.06
CA VAL A 88 -2.84 6.54 -12.91
C VAL A 88 -4.09 6.69 -13.79
N GLY A 89 -4.67 7.89 -13.89
CA GLY A 89 -5.75 8.19 -14.83
C GLY A 89 -5.31 8.01 -16.28
N ILE A 90 -4.17 8.58 -16.67
CA ILE A 90 -3.58 8.44 -18.02
C ILE A 90 -3.33 6.95 -18.35
N SER A 91 -2.73 6.20 -17.43
CA SER A 91 -2.51 4.75 -17.59
C SER A 91 -3.83 3.99 -17.81
N THR A 92 -4.90 4.42 -17.16
CA THR A 92 -6.22 3.80 -17.36
C THR A 92 -6.77 4.09 -18.75
N VAL A 93 -6.69 5.33 -19.20
CA VAL A 93 -7.13 5.73 -20.56
C VAL A 93 -6.31 5.03 -21.62
N ASN A 94 -4.98 4.97 -21.46
CA ASN A 94 -4.12 4.26 -22.41
C ASN A 94 -4.47 2.77 -22.49
N LYS A 95 -4.77 2.15 -21.34
CA LYS A 95 -5.18 0.73 -21.32
C LYS A 95 -6.57 0.53 -21.94
N PHE A 96 -7.46 1.51 -21.84
CA PHE A 96 -8.74 1.49 -22.52
C PHE A 96 -8.57 1.66 -24.05
N ILE A 97 -7.68 2.52 -24.50
CA ILE A 97 -7.33 2.66 -25.93
C ILE A 97 -6.77 1.35 -26.50
N GLU A 98 -5.90 0.67 -25.75
CA GLU A 98 -5.36 -0.64 -26.09
C GLU A 98 -6.48 -1.68 -26.24
N TYR A 99 -7.42 -1.73 -25.29
CA TYR A 99 -8.59 -2.58 -25.34
C TYR A 99 -9.43 -2.31 -26.59
N LEU A 100 -9.72 -1.05 -26.89
CA LEU A 100 -10.48 -0.67 -28.09
C LEU A 100 -9.76 -1.07 -29.38
N GLY A 101 -8.42 -0.94 -29.43
CA GLY A 101 -7.59 -1.35 -30.57
C GLY A 101 -7.59 -2.86 -30.84
N GLN A 102 -7.87 -3.68 -29.82
CA GLN A 102 -8.03 -5.14 -29.94
C GLN A 102 -9.46 -5.55 -30.30
N SER A 103 -10.44 -4.66 -30.15
CA SER A 103 -11.81 -4.86 -30.58
C SER A 103 -11.89 -4.79 -32.10
N ARG A 104 -12.50 -5.81 -32.73
CA ARG A 104 -12.58 -5.91 -34.20
C ARG A 104 -13.36 -4.79 -34.88
N ASP A 105 -14.25 -4.15 -34.13
CA ASP A 105 -15.26 -3.24 -34.68
C ASP A 105 -14.87 -1.76 -34.67
N ILE A 106 -13.79 -1.37 -33.96
CA ILE A 106 -13.45 0.05 -33.78
C ILE A 106 -11.94 0.24 -33.84
N LYS A 107 -11.50 1.06 -34.80
CA LYS A 107 -10.12 1.60 -34.82
C LYS A 107 -10.16 3.03 -34.24
N PRO A 108 -9.84 3.22 -32.96
CA PRO A 108 -9.82 4.56 -32.41
C PRO A 108 -8.71 5.40 -33.07
N SER A 109 -9.06 6.61 -33.51
CA SER A 109 -8.07 7.61 -33.99
C SER A 109 -7.27 8.24 -32.84
N ILE A 110 -6.98 7.43 -31.80
CA ILE A 110 -6.36 7.91 -30.57
C ILE A 110 -4.98 7.29 -30.42
N THR A 111 -3.97 8.14 -30.32
CA THR A 111 -2.63 7.75 -29.86
C THR A 111 -2.57 7.72 -28.34
N SER A 112 -1.67 6.90 -27.79
CA SER A 112 -1.46 6.84 -26.33
C SER A 112 -1.09 8.21 -25.77
N LEU A 113 -1.66 8.53 -24.62
CA LEU A 113 -1.40 9.77 -23.89
C LEU A 113 -0.03 9.72 -23.22
N LYS A 114 0.73 10.81 -23.31
CA LYS A 114 2.02 10.95 -22.63
C LYS A 114 1.82 11.11 -21.13
N TYR A 115 2.66 10.42 -20.35
CA TYR A 115 2.71 10.61 -18.90
C TYR A 115 3.28 11.98 -18.53
N ILE A 116 2.81 12.51 -17.41
CA ILE A 116 3.35 13.74 -16.82
C ILE A 116 4.62 13.36 -16.07
N GLN A 117 5.68 14.14 -16.26
CA GLN A 117 6.91 13.97 -15.52
C GLN A 117 6.65 14.05 -14.01
N GLN A 118 7.13 13.06 -13.29
CA GLN A 118 7.07 13.04 -11.84
C GLN A 118 8.41 13.54 -11.29
N TYR A 119 8.34 14.50 -10.40
CA TYR A 119 9.48 14.79 -9.53
C TYR A 119 9.46 13.75 -8.41
N HIS A 120 10.52 12.98 -8.28
CA HIS A 120 10.67 12.07 -7.15
C HIS A 120 10.71 12.90 -5.88
N ARG A 121 9.73 12.72 -5.01
CA ARG A 121 9.86 13.23 -3.65
C ARG A 121 10.93 12.41 -2.94
N PRO A 122 11.83 13.03 -2.17
CA PRO A 122 12.76 12.26 -1.36
C PRO A 122 11.97 11.25 -0.52
N ILE A 123 12.44 10.01 -0.51
CA ILE A 123 11.79 8.96 0.27
C ILE A 123 12.14 9.25 1.73
N ASN A 124 11.13 9.46 2.55
CA ASN A 124 11.33 9.60 3.99
C ASN A 124 11.88 8.29 4.56
N ILE A 125 13.10 8.34 5.07
CA ILE A 125 13.77 7.24 5.74
C ILE A 125 13.91 7.60 7.21
N LEU A 126 13.63 6.63 8.06
CA LEU A 126 13.87 6.76 9.49
C LEU A 126 15.31 6.36 9.78
N THR A 127 15.98 7.13 10.62
CA THR A 127 17.30 6.78 11.16
C THR A 127 17.19 5.62 12.15
N LEU A 128 18.30 4.95 12.47
CA LEU A 128 18.33 3.91 13.50
C LEU A 128 17.84 4.44 14.86
N LYS A 129 18.16 5.69 15.20
CA LYS A 129 17.69 6.34 16.43
C LYS A 129 16.18 6.53 16.44
N GLU A 130 15.58 6.96 15.31
CA GLU A 130 14.12 7.10 15.20
C GLU A 130 13.41 5.75 15.27
N ILE A 131 14.02 4.68 14.72
CA ILE A 131 13.51 3.32 14.86
C ILE A 131 13.58 2.87 16.33
N SER A 132 14.71 3.10 17.03
CA SER A 132 14.81 2.82 18.46
C SER A 132 13.72 3.53 19.27
N THR A 133 13.54 4.82 19.01
CA THR A 133 12.47 5.63 19.65
C THR A 133 11.10 5.01 19.42
N LEU A 134 10.78 4.51 18.22
CA LEU A 134 9.50 3.83 17.96
C LEU A 134 9.34 2.57 18.84
N TYR A 135 10.38 1.75 18.97
CA TYR A 135 10.35 0.58 19.86
C TYR A 135 10.18 0.99 21.31
N GLU A 136 10.94 1.98 21.79
CA GLU A 136 10.84 2.53 23.16
C GLU A 136 9.43 3.01 23.46
N THR A 137 8.80 3.70 22.51
CA THR A 137 7.41 4.19 22.67
C THR A 137 6.40 3.05 22.87
N THR A 138 6.71 1.82 22.43
CA THR A 138 5.82 0.68 22.68
C THR A 138 5.81 0.22 24.13
N PHE A 139 6.82 0.57 24.92
CA PHE A 139 6.91 0.25 26.36
C PHE A 139 6.22 1.29 27.24
N TYR A 140 5.68 2.36 26.62
CA TYR A 140 5.00 3.41 27.37
C TYR A 140 3.74 2.86 28.04
N GLU A 141 3.74 2.77 29.34
CA GLU A 141 2.56 2.48 30.15
C GLU A 141 1.82 3.81 30.42
N SER A 142 0.52 3.85 30.14
CA SER A 142 -0.32 4.99 30.52
C SER A 142 -0.22 5.20 32.05
N HIS A 143 0.04 6.44 32.49
CA HIS A 143 0.26 6.76 33.88
C HIS A 143 -0.94 6.49 34.82
N ASN A 144 -2.12 6.18 34.25
CA ASN A 144 -3.31 5.86 35.07
C ASN A 144 -4.29 4.95 34.29
N PRO A 145 -3.92 3.68 33.96
CA PRO A 145 -4.90 2.79 33.38
C PRO A 145 -5.89 2.34 34.45
N ARG A 146 -7.19 2.45 34.17
CA ARG A 146 -8.21 1.73 34.93
C ARG A 146 -7.79 0.26 35.00
N GLU A 147 -7.89 -0.38 36.14
CA GLU A 147 -7.33 -1.72 36.41
C GLU A 147 -7.67 -2.76 35.34
N GLY A 148 -8.89 -2.75 34.77
CA GLY A 148 -9.32 -3.63 33.69
C GLY A 148 -8.75 -3.31 32.30
N THR A 149 -8.08 -2.18 32.08
CA THR A 149 -7.53 -1.79 30.78
C THR A 149 -6.02 -2.05 30.65
N ARG A 150 -5.34 -2.30 31.76
CA ARG A 150 -3.88 -2.50 31.80
C ARG A 150 -3.44 -3.71 30.95
N ALA A 151 -4.15 -4.84 31.10
CA ALA A 151 -3.83 -6.07 30.33
C ALA A 151 -4.04 -5.89 28.82
N ILE A 152 -5.11 -5.17 28.41
CA ILE A 152 -5.34 -4.84 27.00
C ILE A 152 -4.22 -3.93 26.46
N HIS A 153 -3.80 -2.91 27.22
CA HIS A 153 -2.73 -2.01 26.81
C HIS A 153 -1.40 -2.77 26.65
N LYS A 154 -1.07 -3.66 27.61
CA LYS A 154 0.10 -4.55 27.50
C LYS A 154 0.06 -5.40 26.24
N ALA A 155 -1.07 -6.06 25.97
CA ALA A 155 -1.23 -6.90 24.78
C ALA A 155 -1.12 -6.08 23.48
N VAL A 156 -1.68 -4.88 23.43
CA VAL A 156 -1.54 -3.96 22.28
C VAL A 156 -0.08 -3.53 22.11
N SER A 157 0.64 -3.23 23.18
CA SER A 157 2.06 -2.87 23.14
C SER A 157 2.94 -4.01 22.61
N GLN A 158 2.68 -5.25 23.03
CA GLN A 158 3.36 -6.44 22.50
C GLN A 158 3.06 -6.64 21.00
N ARG A 159 1.81 -6.44 20.57
CA ARG A 159 1.45 -6.45 19.15
C ARG A 159 2.16 -5.34 18.35
N ASP A 160 2.29 -4.16 18.90
CA ASP A 160 2.96 -3.03 18.25
C ASP A 160 4.45 -3.31 18.05
N ARG A 161 5.13 -3.98 19.02
CA ARG A 161 6.51 -4.46 18.84
C ARG A 161 6.62 -5.51 17.74
N ALA A 162 5.72 -6.48 17.72
CA ALA A 162 5.66 -7.46 16.64
C ALA A 162 5.39 -6.79 15.28
N MET A 163 4.54 -5.75 15.23
CA MET A 163 4.30 -4.95 14.02
C MET A 163 5.58 -4.28 13.52
N LEU A 164 6.35 -3.64 14.39
CA LEU A 164 7.64 -3.06 14.01
C LEU A 164 8.61 -4.15 13.54
N GLY A 165 8.67 -5.31 14.21
CA GLY A 165 9.47 -6.46 13.80
C GLY A 165 9.13 -6.97 12.41
N ILE A 166 7.85 -7.04 12.06
CA ILE A 166 7.38 -7.51 10.74
C ILE A 166 7.68 -6.48 9.64
N TYR A 167 7.36 -5.20 9.86
CA TYR A 167 7.46 -4.19 8.80
C TYR A 167 8.84 -3.56 8.67
N TYR A 168 9.56 -3.35 9.78
CA TYR A 168 10.94 -2.90 9.76
C TYR A 168 11.90 -4.11 9.76
N GLY A 169 11.85 -4.97 10.79
CA GLY A 169 12.82 -6.03 10.96
C GLY A 169 12.84 -7.05 9.82
N CYS A 170 11.68 -7.42 9.30
CA CYS A 170 11.53 -8.38 8.19
C CYS A 170 11.20 -7.70 6.84
N GLY A 171 11.00 -6.39 6.81
CA GLY A 171 10.81 -5.61 5.60
C GLY A 171 9.58 -6.02 4.76
N LEU A 172 8.51 -6.54 5.35
CA LEU A 172 7.33 -6.97 4.61
C LEU A 172 6.57 -5.79 4.01
N ARG A 173 5.92 -6.01 2.84
CA ARG A 173 4.95 -5.03 2.30
C ARG A 173 3.73 -4.95 3.21
N LYS A 174 3.03 -3.78 3.21
CA LYS A 174 1.79 -3.58 3.99
C LYS A 174 0.81 -4.74 3.78
N SER A 175 0.56 -5.13 2.53
CA SER A 175 -0.36 -6.22 2.20
C SER A 175 0.17 -7.61 2.58
N GLU A 176 1.48 -7.83 2.57
CA GLU A 176 2.08 -9.10 2.99
C GLU A 176 1.91 -9.29 4.49
N GLY A 177 2.31 -8.28 5.29
CA GLY A 177 2.25 -8.36 6.74
C GLY A 177 0.82 -8.47 7.29
N ILE A 178 -0.15 -7.77 6.70
CA ILE A 178 -1.55 -7.86 7.17
C ILE A 178 -2.20 -9.21 6.85
N ASN A 179 -1.77 -9.87 5.77
CA ASN A 179 -2.29 -11.18 5.37
C ASN A 179 -1.53 -12.38 5.96
N LEU A 180 -0.57 -12.14 6.88
CA LEU A 180 0.10 -13.22 7.59
C LEU A 180 -0.90 -14.03 8.44
N SER A 181 -0.76 -15.34 8.38
CA SER A 181 -1.35 -16.28 9.31
C SER A 181 -0.31 -16.68 10.39
N VAL A 182 -0.77 -17.12 11.54
CA VAL A 182 0.12 -17.69 12.56
C VAL A 182 0.99 -18.82 12.00
N LYS A 183 0.44 -19.63 11.10
CA LYS A 183 1.15 -20.75 10.44
C LYS A 183 2.30 -20.30 9.53
N ASP A 184 2.32 -19.01 9.14
CA ASP A 184 3.39 -18.46 8.31
C ASP A 184 4.64 -18.08 9.12
N ILE A 185 4.53 -18.07 10.45
CA ILE A 185 5.64 -17.75 11.36
C ILE A 185 6.30 -19.07 11.80
N LEU A 186 7.45 -19.35 11.22
CA LEU A 186 8.22 -20.57 11.50
C LEU A 186 9.26 -20.25 12.57
N THR A 187 8.84 -20.16 13.82
CA THR A 187 9.67 -19.70 14.95
C THR A 187 10.95 -20.53 15.12
N GLU A 188 10.86 -21.85 15.05
CA GLU A 188 12.01 -22.76 15.17
C GLU A 188 13.06 -22.54 14.08
N ARG A 189 12.60 -22.20 12.87
CA ARG A 189 13.49 -21.92 11.71
C ARG A 189 13.90 -20.46 11.62
N LYS A 190 13.33 -19.60 12.45
CA LYS A 190 13.50 -18.12 12.41
C LYS A 190 13.17 -17.54 11.03
N LEU A 191 12.09 -18.00 10.42
CA LEU A 191 11.64 -17.62 9.09
C LEU A 191 10.17 -17.20 9.09
N ILE A 192 9.82 -16.29 8.20
CA ILE A 192 8.45 -15.98 7.81
C ILE A 192 8.22 -16.49 6.39
N PHE A 193 7.19 -17.31 6.20
CA PHE A 193 6.73 -17.67 4.87
C PHE A 193 5.80 -16.60 4.31
N VAL A 194 6.25 -15.88 3.30
CA VAL A 194 5.47 -14.87 2.60
C VAL A 194 4.81 -15.52 1.40
N ARG A 195 3.50 -15.74 1.52
CA ARG A 195 2.69 -16.33 0.46
C ARG A 195 2.63 -15.45 -0.77
N LYS A 196 2.36 -16.06 -1.91
CA LYS A 196 2.25 -15.40 -3.20
C LYS A 196 1.21 -14.28 -3.15
N GLY A 197 1.68 -13.04 -3.07
CA GLY A 197 0.89 -11.86 -3.38
C GLY A 197 0.89 -11.62 -4.90
N LYS A 198 0.02 -10.69 -5.37
CA LYS A 198 -0.08 -10.37 -6.79
C LYS A 198 1.29 -10.02 -7.40
N GLY A 199 1.74 -10.81 -8.39
CA GLY A 199 2.99 -10.59 -9.12
C GLY A 199 4.27 -10.91 -8.33
N CYS A 200 4.20 -11.35 -7.08
CA CYS A 200 5.35 -11.74 -6.28
C CYS A 200 5.47 -13.27 -6.19
N LYS A 201 6.70 -13.78 -6.21
CA LYS A 201 6.99 -15.17 -5.89
C LYS A 201 6.87 -15.38 -4.37
N GLU A 202 6.48 -16.57 -3.96
CA GLU A 202 6.60 -16.99 -2.56
C GLU A 202 8.05 -16.93 -2.12
N ARG A 203 8.27 -16.53 -0.88
CA ARG A 203 9.63 -16.45 -0.31
C ARG A 203 9.64 -16.66 1.19
N TYR A 204 10.77 -17.08 1.69
CA TYR A 204 11.07 -17.06 3.11
C TYR A 204 11.88 -15.80 3.45
N VAL A 205 11.51 -15.16 4.56
CA VAL A 205 12.18 -13.97 5.08
C VAL A 205 12.78 -14.32 6.44
N PRO A 206 14.08 -14.11 6.66
CA PRO A 206 14.72 -14.39 7.95
C PRO A 206 14.22 -13.42 9.04
N ILE A 207 14.14 -13.93 10.26
CA ILE A 207 13.83 -13.16 11.47
C ILE A 207 15.07 -13.09 12.33
N THR A 208 15.53 -11.89 12.67
CA THR A 208 16.63 -11.69 13.62
C THR A 208 16.19 -12.07 15.04
N GLU A 209 17.13 -12.42 15.92
CA GLU A 209 16.84 -12.83 17.32
C GLU A 209 15.97 -11.81 18.07
N GLY A 210 16.29 -10.53 17.98
CA GLY A 210 15.53 -9.48 18.66
C GLY A 210 14.08 -9.40 18.15
N ASN A 211 13.88 -9.52 16.83
CA ASN A 211 12.54 -9.51 16.25
C ASN A 211 11.77 -10.80 16.57
N LEU A 212 12.48 -11.94 16.59
CA LEU A 212 11.87 -13.22 16.98
C LEU A 212 11.31 -13.17 18.40
N HIS A 213 12.05 -12.58 19.32
CA HIS A 213 11.57 -12.39 20.69
C HIS A 213 10.25 -11.60 20.72
N TYR A 214 10.15 -10.47 20.03
CA TYR A 214 8.92 -9.67 19.98
C TYR A 214 7.76 -10.40 19.30
N ILE A 215 8.03 -11.14 18.24
CA ILE A 215 7.03 -11.92 17.51
C ILE A 215 6.50 -13.06 18.40
N THR A 216 7.39 -13.78 19.08
CA THR A 216 7.04 -14.90 19.95
C THR A 216 6.29 -14.42 21.19
N ASP A 217 6.75 -13.33 21.82
CA ASP A 217 6.06 -12.70 22.97
C ASP A 217 4.62 -12.28 22.60
N TYR A 218 4.44 -11.72 21.41
CA TYR A 218 3.10 -11.41 20.92
C TYR A 218 2.25 -12.65 20.70
N LEU A 219 2.78 -13.69 20.04
CA LEU A 219 2.05 -14.91 19.72
C LEU A 219 1.59 -15.66 20.98
N GLN A 220 2.51 -15.86 21.94
CA GLN A 220 2.26 -16.69 23.11
C GLN A 220 1.48 -15.99 24.22
N ASN A 221 1.59 -14.66 24.33
CA ASN A 221 1.00 -13.91 25.41
C ASN A 221 -0.13 -13.00 24.94
N ALA A 222 0.20 -11.98 24.14
CA ALA A 222 -0.76 -10.95 23.78
C ALA A 222 -1.87 -11.45 22.87
N ARG A 223 -1.51 -12.25 21.87
CA ARG A 223 -2.50 -12.75 20.90
C ARG A 223 -3.50 -13.69 21.55
N GLU A 224 -3.04 -14.60 22.41
CA GLU A 224 -3.92 -15.49 23.15
C GLU A 224 -4.87 -14.70 24.06
N TYR A 225 -4.34 -13.71 24.80
CA TYR A 225 -5.16 -12.83 25.63
C TYR A 225 -6.22 -12.07 24.80
N LEU A 226 -5.84 -11.52 23.63
CA LEU A 226 -6.80 -10.82 22.77
C LEU A 226 -7.83 -11.75 22.16
N LEU A 227 -7.46 -12.98 21.80
CA LEU A 227 -8.40 -14.02 21.33
C LEU A 227 -9.41 -14.41 22.39
N SER A 228 -9.01 -14.47 23.67
CA SER A 228 -9.94 -14.79 24.76
C SER A 228 -11.08 -13.78 24.93
N LYS A 229 -10.98 -12.61 24.29
CA LYS A 229 -12.02 -11.56 24.26
C LYS A 229 -12.93 -11.65 23.04
N ALA A 230 -12.66 -12.58 22.12
CA ALA A 230 -13.40 -12.70 20.86
C ALA A 230 -14.57 -13.68 20.96
N TYR A 231 -15.60 -13.45 20.15
CA TYR A 231 -16.68 -14.41 19.86
C TYR A 231 -16.35 -15.30 18.65
N GLY A 232 -15.09 -15.59 18.39
CA GLY A 232 -14.68 -16.41 17.25
C GLY A 232 -13.18 -16.66 17.24
N ASN A 233 -12.76 -17.52 16.33
CA ASN A 233 -11.35 -17.84 16.14
C ASN A 233 -10.87 -17.32 14.79
N THR A 234 -9.63 -16.84 14.73
CA THR A 234 -8.99 -16.39 13.50
C THR A 234 -7.53 -16.85 13.45
N GLU A 235 -7.10 -17.31 12.29
CA GLU A 235 -5.69 -17.63 12.03
C GLU A 235 -4.84 -16.41 11.68
N ALA A 236 -5.45 -15.21 11.54
CA ALA A 236 -4.70 -14.00 11.24
C ALA A 236 -3.61 -13.77 12.30
N PHE A 237 -2.40 -13.42 11.84
CA PHE A 237 -1.31 -13.11 12.75
C PHE A 237 -1.64 -11.86 13.58
N PHE A 238 -1.99 -10.74 12.93
CA PHE A 238 -2.40 -9.54 13.64
C PHE A 238 -3.89 -9.53 13.94
N ILE A 239 -4.22 -9.40 15.22
CA ILE A 239 -5.61 -9.30 15.68
C ILE A 239 -5.88 -8.00 16.41
N SER A 240 -7.12 -7.55 16.37
CA SER A 240 -7.62 -6.34 17.03
C SER A 240 -7.77 -6.53 18.54
N MET A 241 -8.11 -5.46 19.26
CA MET A 241 -8.48 -5.53 20.69
C MET A 241 -9.74 -6.38 20.92
N HIS A 242 -10.52 -6.63 19.88
CA HIS A 242 -11.75 -7.43 19.93
C HIS A 242 -11.52 -8.87 19.44
N GLY A 243 -10.26 -9.30 19.27
CA GLY A 243 -9.91 -10.65 18.83
C GLY A 243 -10.20 -10.97 17.35
N THR A 244 -10.58 -9.99 16.54
CA THR A 244 -10.78 -10.13 15.09
C THR A 244 -9.52 -9.79 14.31
N ALA A 245 -9.39 -10.23 13.06
CA ALA A 245 -8.28 -9.85 12.21
C ALA A 245 -8.15 -8.32 12.11
N CYS A 246 -6.93 -7.78 12.24
CA CYS A 246 -6.67 -6.37 12.04
C CYS A 246 -6.84 -5.99 10.56
N SER A 247 -7.31 -4.76 10.31
CA SER A 247 -7.18 -4.13 9.00
C SER A 247 -5.82 -3.44 8.86
N ALA A 248 -5.43 -3.20 7.61
CA ALA A 248 -4.20 -2.47 7.31
C ALA A 248 -4.25 -1.00 7.79
N GLU A 249 -5.45 -0.42 7.83
CA GLU A 249 -5.71 0.92 8.36
C GLU A 249 -5.54 0.94 9.89
N ALA A 250 -5.99 -0.11 10.58
CA ALA A 250 -5.82 -0.23 12.03
C ALA A 250 -4.33 -0.28 12.43
N LEU A 251 -3.50 -1.06 11.70
CA LEU A 251 -2.06 -1.09 11.95
C LEU A 251 -1.39 0.25 11.60
N SER A 252 -1.81 0.91 10.51
CA SER A 252 -1.30 2.26 10.19
C SER A 252 -1.62 3.26 11.30
N ALA A 253 -2.87 3.28 11.79
CA ALA A 253 -3.27 4.14 12.91
C ALA A 253 -2.50 3.82 14.22
N ARG A 254 -2.06 2.56 14.40
CA ARG A 254 -1.18 2.22 15.54
C ARG A 254 0.21 2.84 15.39
N LEU A 255 0.79 2.77 14.18
CA LEU A 255 2.06 3.44 13.92
C LEU A 255 1.96 4.95 14.14
N ASP A 256 0.89 5.60 13.64
CA ASP A 256 0.65 7.02 13.86
C ASP A 256 0.63 7.37 15.35
N LYS A 257 -0.04 6.54 16.19
CA LYS A 257 -0.06 6.72 17.65
C LYS A 257 1.31 6.55 18.31
N LEU A 258 2.16 5.63 17.81
CA LEU A 258 3.53 5.49 18.32
C LEU A 258 4.36 6.74 17.98
N VAL A 259 4.21 7.26 16.77
CA VAL A 259 4.86 8.50 16.34
C VAL A 259 4.40 9.70 17.17
N GLU A 260 3.10 9.85 17.42
CA GLU A 260 2.55 10.92 18.27
C GLU A 260 3.12 10.89 19.70
N ARG A 261 3.30 9.69 20.25
CA ARG A 261 3.80 9.49 21.64
C ARG A 261 5.32 9.61 21.77
N SER A 262 6.04 9.67 20.66
CA SER A 262 7.52 9.64 20.68
C SER A 262 8.18 10.92 21.19
N ASP A 263 7.42 11.99 21.41
CA ASP A 263 7.90 13.35 21.74
C ASP A 263 9.05 13.84 20.83
N ASN A 264 9.18 13.25 19.63
CA ASN A 264 10.20 13.55 18.65
C ASN A 264 9.57 14.31 17.47
N SER A 265 9.73 15.63 17.47
CA SER A 265 9.14 16.52 16.46
C SER A 265 9.64 16.21 15.03
N ILE A 266 10.89 15.76 14.86
CA ILE A 266 11.45 15.36 13.56
C ILE A 266 10.75 14.11 13.06
N LEU A 267 10.62 13.08 13.91
CA LEU A 267 9.91 11.84 13.56
C LEU A 267 8.44 12.12 13.23
N GLN A 268 7.78 12.96 14.04
CA GLN A 268 6.38 13.37 13.79
C GLN A 268 6.23 14.11 12.45
N SER A 269 7.16 15.00 12.10
CA SER A 269 7.14 15.75 10.83
C SER A 269 7.28 14.84 9.60
N LYS A 270 8.01 13.73 9.72
CA LYS A 270 8.20 12.73 8.66
C LYS A 270 6.94 11.95 8.33
N LYS A 271 5.97 11.85 9.24
CA LYS A 271 4.71 11.07 9.08
C LYS A 271 4.97 9.69 8.49
N PRO A 272 5.78 8.84 9.14
CA PRO A 272 6.16 7.55 8.58
C PRO A 272 4.95 6.62 8.41
N THR A 273 5.01 5.79 7.39
CA THR A 273 4.03 4.75 7.10
C THR A 273 4.64 3.37 7.29
N LEU A 274 3.85 2.31 7.31
CA LEU A 274 4.37 0.93 7.30
C LEU A 274 5.31 0.68 6.10
N HIS A 275 5.11 1.41 5.00
CA HIS A 275 6.00 1.32 3.85
C HIS A 275 7.31 2.07 4.07
N THR A 276 7.29 3.16 4.83
CA THR A 276 8.49 3.88 5.28
C THR A 276 9.41 2.98 6.12
N LEU A 277 8.84 2.15 7.02
CA LEU A 277 9.62 1.18 7.81
C LEU A 277 10.39 0.20 6.91
N ARG A 278 9.71 -0.32 5.87
CA ARG A 278 10.35 -1.19 4.88
C ARG A 278 11.43 -0.48 4.07
N HIS A 279 11.23 0.77 3.68
CA HIS A 279 12.26 1.57 3.00
C HIS A 279 13.47 1.81 3.92
N SER A 280 13.23 2.09 5.19
CA SER A 280 14.28 2.33 6.16
C SER A 280 15.17 1.10 6.36
N ILE A 281 14.61 -0.10 6.52
CA ILE A 281 15.44 -1.32 6.66
C ILE A 281 16.25 -1.59 5.38
N ALA A 282 15.66 -1.40 4.20
CA ALA A 282 16.37 -1.58 2.95
C ALA A 282 17.61 -0.67 2.85
N THR A 283 17.44 0.61 3.20
CA THR A 283 18.53 1.60 3.22
C THR A 283 19.57 1.27 4.30
N HIS A 284 19.14 0.83 5.49
CA HIS A 284 20.06 0.45 6.56
C HIS A 284 20.90 -0.78 6.19
N LEU A 285 20.28 -1.81 5.59
CA LEU A 285 21.02 -2.99 5.12
C LEU A 285 22.04 -2.63 4.05
N LEU A 286 21.67 -1.77 3.10
CA LEU A 286 22.59 -1.29 2.08
C LEU A 286 23.73 -0.45 2.68
N GLY A 287 23.41 0.43 3.63
CA GLY A 287 24.40 1.23 4.37
C GLY A 287 25.38 0.38 5.23
N GLN A 288 24.97 -0.84 5.60
CA GLN A 288 25.81 -1.82 6.27
C GLN A 288 26.60 -2.72 5.29
N GLY A 289 26.52 -2.44 3.99
CA GLY A 289 27.30 -3.16 2.97
C GLY A 289 26.64 -4.43 2.44
N MET A 290 25.35 -4.65 2.69
CA MET A 290 24.65 -5.79 2.09
C MET A 290 24.46 -5.57 0.58
N ASP A 291 24.78 -6.58 -0.22
CA ASP A 291 24.63 -6.52 -1.68
C ASP A 291 23.19 -6.27 -2.10
N ILE A 292 23.02 -5.48 -3.16
CA ILE A 292 21.72 -5.05 -3.65
C ILE A 292 20.83 -6.22 -4.09
N GLU A 293 21.44 -7.29 -4.62
CA GLU A 293 20.75 -8.53 -5.01
C GLU A 293 20.20 -9.27 -3.77
N MET A 294 20.96 -9.29 -2.68
CA MET A 294 20.52 -9.89 -1.41
C MET A 294 19.35 -9.09 -0.82
N ILE A 295 19.42 -7.75 -0.87
CA ILE A 295 18.32 -6.88 -0.45
C ILE A 295 17.09 -7.11 -1.33
N GLN A 296 17.29 -7.27 -2.64
CA GLN A 296 16.19 -7.57 -3.56
C GLN A 296 15.48 -8.89 -3.20
N GLN A 297 16.25 -9.93 -2.92
CA GLN A 297 15.71 -11.24 -2.50
C GLN A 297 14.97 -11.13 -1.16
N PHE A 298 15.58 -10.49 -0.17
CA PHE A 298 15.00 -10.25 1.15
C PHE A 298 13.65 -9.53 1.05
N LEU A 299 13.60 -8.46 0.26
CA LEU A 299 12.39 -7.68 0.07
C LEU A 299 11.39 -8.33 -0.91
N GLY A 300 11.83 -9.24 -1.77
CA GLY A 300 11.01 -9.84 -2.83
C GLY A 300 10.61 -8.81 -3.89
N HIS A 301 11.57 -8.03 -4.38
CA HIS A 301 11.39 -7.14 -5.51
C HIS A 301 11.44 -7.93 -6.82
N VAL A 302 10.52 -7.61 -7.75
CA VAL A 302 10.44 -8.26 -9.06
C VAL A 302 11.51 -7.72 -10.02
N SER A 303 11.95 -6.47 -9.83
CA SER A 303 12.98 -5.82 -10.64
C SER A 303 14.07 -5.17 -9.76
N LEU A 304 15.29 -5.14 -10.28
CA LEU A 304 16.44 -4.43 -9.69
C LEU A 304 16.20 -2.93 -9.57
N GLU A 305 15.48 -2.31 -10.53
CA GLU A 305 15.15 -0.88 -10.51
C GLU A 305 14.50 -0.44 -9.20
N THR A 306 13.61 -1.28 -8.65
CA THR A 306 12.94 -0.99 -7.36
C THR A 306 13.93 -0.99 -6.20
N THR A 307 15.06 -1.68 -6.32
CA THR A 307 16.08 -1.76 -5.27
C THR A 307 17.17 -0.70 -5.47
N GLN A 308 17.45 -0.30 -6.71
CA GLN A 308 18.43 0.76 -7.04
C GLN A 308 18.09 2.13 -6.45
N ILE A 309 16.81 2.38 -6.17
CA ILE A 309 16.36 3.59 -5.47
C ILE A 309 17.10 3.78 -4.13
N TYR A 310 17.43 2.70 -3.43
CA TYR A 310 18.13 2.77 -2.14
C TYR A 310 19.61 3.17 -2.29
N THR A 311 20.24 2.84 -3.41
CA THR A 311 21.60 3.29 -3.73
C THR A 311 21.66 4.81 -3.94
N GLN A 312 20.66 5.36 -4.63
CA GLN A 312 20.57 6.82 -4.83
C GLN A 312 20.41 7.55 -3.50
N ILE A 313 19.59 7.04 -2.61
CA ILE A 313 19.33 7.65 -1.29
C ILE A 313 20.59 7.67 -0.43
N LEU A 314 21.42 6.63 -0.46
CA LEU A 314 22.70 6.61 0.31
C LEU A 314 23.70 7.64 -0.21
N ASN A 315 23.66 7.98 -1.48
CA ASN A 315 24.55 8.99 -2.06
C ASN A 315 24.09 10.42 -1.77
N GLU A 316 22.84 10.61 -1.27
CA GLU A 316 22.24 11.91 -0.92
C GLU A 316 22.32 12.20 0.61
N ILE A 317 22.73 11.22 1.44
CA ILE A 317 22.92 11.33 2.90
C ILE A 317 24.41 11.43 3.22
#